data_f34959808f444e17f7c8912666e151ff
#
_entry.id   f34959808f444e17f7c8912666e151ff
#
_cell.length_a   1.000
_cell.length_b   1.000
_cell.length_c   1.000
_cell.angle_alpha   90.00
_cell.angle_beta   90.00
_cell.angle_gamma   90.00
#
_symmetry.space_group_name_H-M   'P 1'
#
loop_
_entity.id
_entity.type
_entity.pdbx_description
1 polymer ?
#
loop_
_entity_poly.entity_id
_entity_poly.type
_entity_poly.pdbx_seq_one_letter_code
_entity_poly.pdbx_strand_id
1 'polypeptide(L)'
;ALWSRLRGLAADDGAEIRNGYGSNISFRRDVFLDAGGYDTHTGRRGRKHIQAHEAPVCIRIRELTRKGVIYTDDAIVYHKLFDYRGDFGWLGFRSFWQGYSKRVMDLLYPNTDGDETDYLRFLAFDRVPRRVRGLLTKPSAAAVLQILAILVFTGAVGLGYLYALLTPGLLE
;
A
#
# COMPACT_ATOMS: atom_id res chain seq x y z
N ALA A 1 8.28 -0.51 -14.63
CA ALA A 1 7.15 -1.40 -14.86
C ALA A 1 7.17 -2.70 -14.03
N LEU A 2 7.80 -2.73 -12.86
CA LEU A 2 7.76 -3.92 -12.00
C LEU A 2 6.42 -4.03 -11.23
N TRP A 3 5.66 -2.95 -11.13
CA TRP A 3 4.45 -2.87 -10.33
C TRP A 3 3.17 -3.20 -11.10
N SER A 4 3.13 -2.97 -12.40
CA SER A 4 1.97 -3.28 -13.24
C SER A 4 1.78 -4.78 -13.54
N ARG A 5 2.68 -5.66 -13.09
CA ARG A 5 2.61 -7.11 -13.31
C ARG A 5 2.56 -7.95 -12.03
N LEU A 6 2.25 -7.38 -10.89
CA LEU A 6 1.87 -8.20 -9.74
C LEU A 6 0.45 -8.71 -9.99
N ARG A 7 0.36 -9.93 -10.53
CA ARG A 7 -0.92 -10.66 -10.65
C ARG A 7 -1.60 -10.64 -9.28
N GLY A 8 -2.78 -10.08 -9.23
CA GLY A 8 -3.55 -9.85 -8.02
C GLY A 8 -3.78 -8.38 -7.69
N LEU A 9 -3.01 -7.46 -8.34
CA LEU A 9 -3.25 -6.02 -8.30
C LEU A 9 -3.53 -5.44 -9.69
N ALA A 10 -3.39 -6.24 -10.77
CA ALA A 10 -3.80 -5.82 -12.11
C ALA A 10 -5.32 -5.98 -12.21
N ALA A 11 -6.01 -4.88 -12.41
CA ALA A 11 -7.39 -4.86 -12.80
C ALA A 11 -7.49 -5.00 -14.33
N ASP A 12 -8.62 -5.50 -14.83
CA ASP A 12 -8.93 -5.46 -16.25
C ASP A 12 -9.21 -4.00 -16.65
N ASP A 13 -8.98 -3.67 -17.92
CA ASP A 13 -9.28 -2.36 -18.47
C ASP A 13 -10.76 -2.01 -18.27
N GLY A 14 -11.02 -0.79 -17.79
CA GLY A 14 -12.37 -0.35 -17.42
C GLY A 14 -12.89 -0.86 -16.07
N ALA A 15 -12.14 -1.67 -15.34
CA ALA A 15 -12.56 -2.15 -14.03
C ALA A 15 -12.54 -1.02 -12.98
N GLU A 16 -13.52 -1.06 -12.08
CA GLU A 16 -13.51 -0.20 -10.91
C GLU A 16 -12.52 -0.73 -9.85
N ILE A 17 -11.59 0.11 -9.45
CA ILE A 17 -10.60 -0.20 -8.42
C ILE A 17 -10.82 0.66 -7.17
N ARG A 18 -10.30 0.22 -6.04
CA ARG A 18 -10.45 0.91 -4.76
C ARG A 18 -9.80 2.29 -4.75
N ASN A 19 -8.56 2.37 -5.20
CA ASN A 19 -7.78 3.61 -5.29
C ASN A 19 -6.67 3.48 -6.33
N GLY A 20 -6.26 4.59 -6.89
CA GLY A 20 -5.12 4.66 -7.80
C GLY A 20 -3.80 4.89 -7.07
N TYR A 21 -2.71 4.88 -7.83
CA TYR A 21 -1.38 5.25 -7.34
C TYR A 21 -1.11 6.72 -7.62
N GLY A 22 -0.57 7.46 -6.64
CA GLY A 22 -0.27 8.88 -6.78
C GLY A 22 0.69 9.25 -7.91
N SER A 23 1.42 8.26 -8.45
CA SER A 23 2.23 8.43 -9.65
C SER A 23 1.43 8.43 -10.95
N ASN A 24 0.20 7.91 -10.94
CA ASN A 24 -0.68 7.83 -12.11
C ASN A 24 -2.15 7.78 -11.68
N ILE A 25 -2.68 8.93 -11.33
CA ILE A 25 -4.09 9.11 -10.99
C ILE A 25 -4.54 10.50 -11.45
N SER A 26 -5.74 10.60 -11.99
CA SER A 26 -6.37 11.87 -12.35
C SER A 26 -7.79 11.93 -11.79
N PHE A 27 -8.24 13.13 -11.53
CA PHE A 27 -9.59 13.40 -11.02
C PHE A 27 -10.26 14.49 -11.85
N ARG A 28 -11.57 14.41 -12.01
CA ARG A 28 -12.34 15.55 -12.43
C ARG A 28 -12.22 16.64 -11.36
N ARG A 29 -11.91 17.86 -11.79
CA ARG A 29 -11.62 18.98 -10.88
C ARG A 29 -12.79 19.28 -9.94
N ASP A 30 -14.01 19.31 -10.46
CA ASP A 30 -15.23 19.53 -9.69
C ASP A 30 -15.39 18.49 -8.59
N VAL A 31 -15.36 17.21 -8.95
CA VAL A 31 -15.48 16.08 -8.01
C VAL A 31 -14.36 16.07 -6.95
N PHE A 32 -13.13 16.40 -7.35
CA PHE A 32 -12.00 16.47 -6.43
C PHE A 32 -12.16 17.58 -5.39
N LEU A 33 -12.66 18.75 -5.81
CA LEU A 33 -12.90 19.88 -4.91
C LEU A 33 -14.08 19.61 -3.97
N ASP A 34 -15.17 19.03 -4.49
CA ASP A 34 -16.34 18.65 -3.69
C ASP A 34 -16.00 17.58 -2.64
N ALA A 35 -15.04 16.69 -2.95
CA ALA A 35 -14.50 15.74 -2.00
C ALA A 35 -13.50 16.34 -0.97
N GLY A 36 -13.23 17.64 -1.03
CA GLY A 36 -12.31 18.32 -0.13
C GLY A 36 -10.83 18.13 -0.45
N GLY A 37 -10.49 17.62 -1.64
CA GLY A 37 -9.10 17.46 -2.08
C GLY A 37 -8.30 16.41 -1.29
N TYR A 38 -6.97 16.57 -1.25
CA TYR A 38 -6.11 15.71 -0.45
C TYR A 38 -6.23 16.05 1.04
N ASP A 39 -6.25 14.98 1.86
CA ASP A 39 -6.26 15.11 3.31
C ASP A 39 -4.88 15.54 3.82
N THR A 40 -4.84 16.63 4.59
CA THR A 40 -3.59 17.18 5.14
C THR A 40 -3.01 16.34 6.29
N HIS A 41 -3.77 15.41 6.88
CA HIS A 41 -3.29 14.49 7.91
C HIS A 41 -2.53 13.30 7.32
N THR A 42 -2.65 13.07 6.01
CA THR A 42 -1.92 12.03 5.29
C THR A 42 -0.81 12.62 4.41
N GLY A 43 0.11 11.77 3.97
CA GLY A 43 1.27 12.21 3.21
C GLY A 43 2.51 12.46 4.07
N ARG A 44 3.55 13.00 3.47
CA ARG A 44 4.82 13.26 4.16
C ARG A 44 4.76 14.58 4.91
N ARG A 45 4.90 14.54 6.24
CA ARG A 45 4.92 15.71 7.10
C ARG A 45 6.16 15.66 7.99
N GLY A 46 7.13 16.56 7.76
CA GLY A 46 8.37 16.60 8.52
C GLY A 46 9.09 15.25 8.54
N ARG A 47 9.22 14.64 9.72
CA ARG A 47 9.80 13.32 9.90
C ARG A 47 8.82 12.16 9.73
N LYS A 48 7.51 12.44 9.68
CA LYS A 48 6.46 11.42 9.49
C LYS A 48 6.34 11.10 7.99
N HIS A 49 6.58 9.87 7.63
CA HIS A 49 6.48 9.38 6.23
C HIS A 49 5.15 8.64 6.01
N ILE A 50 4.04 9.27 6.36
CA ILE A 50 2.70 8.71 6.16
C ILE A 50 2.47 8.52 4.66
N GLN A 51 2.00 7.33 4.31
CA GLN A 51 1.78 6.90 2.93
C GLN A 51 0.28 6.92 2.61
N ALA A 52 -0.05 6.65 1.34
CA ALA A 52 -1.43 6.46 0.89
C ALA A 52 -2.32 7.70 1.01
N HIS A 53 -1.81 8.89 0.69
CA HIS A 53 -2.61 10.12 0.65
C HIS A 53 -3.68 10.12 -0.47
N GLU A 54 -3.58 9.21 -1.44
CA GLU A 54 -4.57 9.01 -2.49
C GLU A 54 -5.83 8.29 -1.99
N ALA A 55 -5.67 7.34 -1.06
CA ALA A 55 -6.78 6.53 -0.58
C ALA A 55 -7.91 7.37 0.06
N PRO A 56 -7.64 8.35 0.94
CA PRO A 56 -8.66 9.20 1.52
C PRO A 56 -9.55 9.93 0.50
N VAL A 57 -8.95 10.50 -0.52
CA VAL A 57 -9.73 11.22 -1.54
C VAL A 57 -10.56 10.26 -2.39
N CYS A 58 -10.03 9.09 -2.71
CA CYS A 58 -10.78 8.05 -3.43
C CYS A 58 -11.98 7.55 -2.61
N ILE A 59 -11.82 7.38 -1.29
CA ILE A 59 -12.90 7.00 -0.38
C ILE A 59 -14.00 8.06 -0.41
N ARG A 60 -13.66 9.34 -0.18
CA ARG A 60 -14.64 10.43 -0.15
C ARG A 60 -15.36 10.61 -1.51
N ILE A 61 -14.64 10.49 -2.63
CA ILE A 61 -15.24 10.52 -3.96
C ILE A 61 -16.25 9.39 -4.13
N ARG A 62 -15.91 8.19 -3.68
CA ARG A 62 -16.83 7.03 -3.74
C ARG A 62 -18.08 7.25 -2.88
N GLU A 63 -17.93 7.80 -1.68
CA GLU A 63 -19.06 8.15 -0.81
C GLU A 63 -19.98 9.19 -1.44
N LEU A 64 -19.41 10.24 -2.04
CA LEU A 64 -20.17 11.31 -2.69
C LEU A 64 -20.87 10.87 -3.98
N THR A 65 -20.16 10.16 -4.84
CA THR A 65 -20.61 9.89 -6.22
C THR A 65 -21.19 8.50 -6.41
N ARG A 66 -20.97 7.59 -5.44
CA ARG A 66 -21.25 6.16 -5.57
C ARG A 66 -20.50 5.50 -6.74
N LYS A 67 -19.39 6.10 -7.16
CA LYS A 67 -18.51 5.62 -8.23
C LYS A 67 -17.08 5.60 -7.72
N GLY A 68 -16.33 4.57 -8.09
CA GLY A 68 -14.91 4.45 -7.73
C GLY A 68 -13.98 4.97 -8.81
N VAL A 69 -12.72 4.60 -8.68
CA VAL A 69 -11.66 4.90 -9.64
C VAL A 69 -11.71 3.85 -10.75
N ILE A 70 -11.71 4.30 -11.99
CA ILE A 70 -11.66 3.39 -13.16
C ILE A 70 -10.20 3.20 -13.56
N TYR A 71 -9.79 1.95 -13.67
CA TYR A 71 -8.49 1.57 -14.19
C TYR A 71 -8.51 1.59 -15.72
N THR A 72 -7.42 2.05 -16.34
CA THR A 72 -7.24 1.94 -17.78
C THR A 72 -5.80 1.59 -18.13
N ASP A 73 -5.63 0.69 -19.08
CA ASP A 73 -4.34 0.29 -19.64
C ASP A 73 -3.72 1.38 -20.53
N ASP A 74 -4.52 2.32 -21.02
CA ASP A 74 -4.07 3.42 -21.89
C ASP A 74 -3.29 4.51 -21.13
N ALA A 75 -3.48 4.62 -19.81
CA ALA A 75 -2.78 5.60 -18.98
C ALA A 75 -1.44 5.04 -18.51
N ILE A 76 -0.40 5.19 -19.32
CA ILE A 76 0.93 4.63 -19.05
C ILE A 76 1.87 5.73 -18.53
N VAL A 77 2.51 5.49 -17.38
CA VAL A 77 3.60 6.33 -16.87
C VAL A 77 4.84 5.49 -16.57
N TYR A 78 6.01 6.05 -16.86
CA TYR A 78 7.29 5.43 -16.52
C TYR A 78 7.78 5.98 -15.19
N HIS A 79 7.67 5.17 -14.15
CA HIS A 79 8.09 5.56 -12.81
C HIS A 79 9.58 5.26 -12.60
N LYS A 80 10.37 6.31 -12.38
CA LYS A 80 11.81 6.18 -12.10
C LYS A 80 12.02 5.59 -10.70
N LEU A 81 12.67 4.44 -10.64
CA LEU A 81 13.15 3.85 -9.40
C LEU A 81 14.62 4.24 -9.21
N PHE A 82 14.91 4.88 -8.09
CA PHE A 82 16.28 5.19 -7.68
C PHE A 82 16.89 3.99 -6.95
N ASP A 83 18.21 3.80 -7.08
CA ASP A 83 18.91 2.61 -6.57
C ASP A 83 18.74 2.42 -5.06
N TYR A 84 18.74 3.49 -4.28
CA TYR A 84 18.52 3.44 -2.83
C TYR A 84 17.16 2.81 -2.43
N ARG A 85 16.18 2.76 -3.35
CA ARG A 85 14.87 2.12 -3.09
C ARG A 85 14.93 0.59 -3.09
N GLY A 86 16.02 0.03 -3.60
CA GLY A 86 16.34 -1.39 -3.51
C GLY A 86 17.12 -1.77 -2.25
N ASP A 87 17.57 -0.79 -1.47
CA ASP A 87 18.32 -1.02 -0.24
C ASP A 87 17.44 -1.62 0.87
N PHE A 88 17.97 -2.59 1.60
CA PHE A 88 17.24 -3.29 2.66
C PHE A 88 16.84 -2.35 3.80
N GLY A 89 17.70 -1.40 4.15
CA GLY A 89 17.40 -0.39 5.18
C GLY A 89 16.23 0.49 4.75
N TRP A 90 16.23 0.93 3.48
CA TRP A 90 15.12 1.72 2.94
C TRP A 90 13.82 0.92 2.89
N LEU A 91 13.87 -0.34 2.48
CA LEU A 91 12.70 -1.21 2.44
C LEU A 91 12.12 -1.45 3.84
N GLY A 92 12.98 -1.70 4.85
CA GLY A 92 12.56 -1.82 6.24
C GLY A 92 11.92 -0.56 6.79
N PHE A 93 12.56 0.59 6.55
CA PHE A 93 12.02 1.91 6.91
C PHE A 93 10.66 2.14 6.24
N ARG A 94 10.53 1.85 4.97
CA ARG A 94 9.28 1.99 4.23
C ARG A 94 8.20 1.05 4.77
N SER A 95 8.54 -0.18 5.12
CA SER A 95 7.62 -1.16 5.70
C SER A 95 7.10 -0.70 7.06
N PHE A 96 7.98 -0.16 7.93
CA PHE A 96 7.57 0.43 9.19
C PHE A 96 6.55 1.55 8.99
N TRP A 97 6.84 2.52 8.12
CA TRP A 97 5.93 3.63 7.84
C TRP A 97 4.64 3.19 7.13
N GLN A 98 4.66 2.07 6.43
CA GLN A 98 3.43 1.47 5.90
C GLN A 98 2.49 1.03 7.03
N GLY A 99 3.02 0.35 8.05
CA GLY A 99 2.24 -0.06 9.22
C GLY A 99 1.69 1.14 10.01
N TYR A 100 2.55 2.14 10.24
CA TYR A 100 2.13 3.40 10.86
C TYR A 100 0.99 4.08 10.09
N SER A 101 1.14 4.20 8.78
CA SER A 101 0.15 4.83 7.90
C SER A 101 -1.18 4.10 7.94
N LYS A 102 -1.14 2.77 8.06
CA LYS A 102 -2.33 1.96 8.17
C LYS A 102 -3.13 2.32 9.43
N ARG A 103 -2.47 2.44 10.59
CA ARG A 103 -3.16 2.87 11.83
C ARG A 103 -3.77 4.27 11.68
N VAL A 104 -3.09 5.19 11.02
CA VAL A 104 -3.64 6.51 10.71
C VAL A 104 -4.91 6.39 9.87
N MET A 105 -4.89 5.55 8.84
CA MET A 105 -6.06 5.30 7.99
C MET A 105 -7.23 4.67 8.75
N ASP A 106 -6.96 3.70 9.63
CA ASP A 106 -7.99 3.06 10.47
C ASP A 106 -8.69 4.07 11.39
N LEU A 107 -7.95 5.10 11.85
CA LEU A 107 -8.51 6.17 12.68
C LEU A 107 -9.35 7.17 11.88
N LEU A 108 -8.86 7.55 10.70
CA LEU A 108 -9.54 8.53 9.85
C LEU A 108 -10.75 7.93 9.11
N TYR A 109 -10.67 6.64 8.77
CA TYR A 109 -11.66 5.95 7.94
C TYR A 109 -11.97 4.54 8.48
N PRO A 110 -12.60 4.43 9.68
CA PRO A 110 -12.75 3.17 10.40
C PRO A 110 -13.65 2.14 9.69
N ASN A 111 -14.49 2.57 8.75
CA ASN A 111 -15.44 1.70 8.04
C ASN A 111 -14.94 1.29 6.65
N THR A 112 -13.69 1.54 6.33
CA THR A 112 -13.12 1.11 5.06
C THR A 112 -12.42 -0.22 5.26
N ASP A 113 -13.10 -1.32 4.90
CA ASP A 113 -12.49 -2.64 4.88
C ASP A 113 -11.25 -2.63 3.98
N GLY A 114 -10.10 -2.85 4.60
CA GLY A 114 -8.85 -2.99 3.88
C GLY A 114 -8.71 -4.43 3.38
N ASP A 115 -8.18 -4.59 2.17
CA ASP A 115 -7.78 -5.90 1.61
C ASP A 115 -6.60 -6.54 2.40
N GLU A 116 -6.24 -5.94 3.56
CA GLU A 116 -5.07 -6.35 4.30
C GLU A 116 -5.22 -7.71 4.97
N THR A 117 -6.40 -8.01 5.47
CA THR A 117 -6.68 -9.32 6.05
C THR A 117 -6.57 -10.40 4.99
N ASP A 118 -7.10 -10.14 3.79
CA ASP A 118 -7.01 -11.06 2.67
C ASP A 118 -5.58 -11.15 2.14
N TYR A 119 -4.85 -10.02 2.12
CA TYR A 119 -3.43 -10.03 1.78
C TYR A 119 -2.60 -10.84 2.79
N LEU A 120 -2.83 -10.68 4.10
CA LEU A 120 -2.13 -11.45 5.12
C LEU A 120 -2.48 -12.93 5.05
N ARG A 121 -3.74 -13.28 4.80
CA ARG A 121 -4.17 -14.67 4.54
C ARG A 121 -3.47 -15.24 3.32
N PHE A 122 -3.48 -14.50 2.20
CA PHE A 122 -2.78 -14.90 0.98
C PHE A 122 -1.28 -15.08 1.21
N LEU A 123 -0.64 -14.17 1.97
CA LEU A 123 0.77 -14.29 2.32
C LEU A 123 1.03 -15.56 3.16
N ALA A 124 0.24 -15.76 4.22
CA ALA A 124 0.42 -16.86 5.16
C ALA A 124 0.07 -18.23 4.58
N PHE A 125 -1.02 -18.33 3.81
CA PHE A 125 -1.54 -19.63 3.36
C PHE A 125 -1.20 -19.99 1.92
N ASP A 126 -0.73 -19.03 1.13
CA ASP A 126 -0.35 -19.26 -0.26
C ASP A 126 1.14 -19.00 -0.52
N ARG A 127 1.62 -17.79 -0.27
CA ARG A 127 2.97 -17.37 -0.67
C ARG A 127 4.06 -18.01 0.17
N VAL A 128 3.94 -17.96 1.49
CA VAL A 128 4.94 -18.54 2.39
C VAL A 128 5.02 -20.06 2.22
N PRO A 129 3.92 -20.84 2.23
CA PRO A 129 4.00 -22.29 2.01
C PRO A 129 4.61 -22.67 0.66
N ARG A 130 4.28 -21.94 -0.42
CA ARG A 130 4.92 -22.20 -1.74
C ARG A 130 6.43 -21.97 -1.70
N ARG A 131 6.89 -20.92 -1.00
CA ARG A 131 8.33 -20.64 -0.86
C ARG A 131 9.04 -21.67 -0.02
N VAL A 132 8.43 -22.13 1.07
CA VAL A 132 8.95 -23.21 1.92
C VAL A 132 9.03 -24.52 1.13
N ARG A 133 7.97 -24.90 0.38
CA ARG A 133 8.02 -26.08 -0.48
C ARG A 133 9.11 -25.96 -1.56
N GLY A 134 9.24 -24.78 -2.18
CA GLY A 134 10.31 -24.52 -3.12
C GLY A 134 11.69 -24.68 -2.52
N LEU A 135 11.89 -24.24 -1.29
CA LEU A 135 13.15 -24.41 -0.55
C LEU A 135 13.45 -25.89 -0.27
N LEU A 136 12.44 -26.71 0.08
CA LEU A 136 12.58 -28.14 0.34
C LEU A 136 12.88 -28.94 -0.93
N THR A 137 12.33 -28.53 -2.08
CA THR A 137 12.51 -29.22 -3.36
C THR A 137 13.77 -28.79 -4.11
N LYS A 138 14.11 -27.50 -4.04
CA LYS A 138 15.29 -26.90 -4.69
C LYS A 138 15.93 -25.87 -3.74
N PRO A 139 16.73 -26.33 -2.77
CA PRO A 139 17.35 -25.45 -1.79
C PRO A 139 18.25 -24.43 -2.48
N SER A 140 18.05 -23.14 -2.16
CA SER A 140 18.90 -22.06 -2.65
C SER A 140 19.00 -20.94 -1.61
N ALA A 141 20.14 -20.27 -1.53
CA ALA A 141 20.33 -19.11 -0.68
C ALA A 141 19.31 -17.99 -0.99
N ALA A 142 18.97 -17.81 -2.26
CA ALA A 142 17.96 -16.84 -2.69
C ALA A 142 16.57 -17.15 -2.11
N ALA A 143 16.16 -18.43 -2.03
CA ALA A 143 14.88 -18.82 -1.46
C ALA A 143 14.84 -18.55 0.05
N VAL A 144 15.93 -18.81 0.77
CA VAL A 144 16.06 -18.48 2.20
C VAL A 144 15.96 -16.98 2.42
N LEU A 145 16.73 -16.18 1.68
CA LEU A 145 16.71 -14.72 1.77
C LEU A 145 15.32 -14.14 1.46
N GLN A 146 14.58 -14.70 0.51
CA GLN A 146 13.22 -14.26 0.22
C GLN A 146 12.26 -14.52 1.39
N ILE A 147 12.36 -15.67 2.05
CA ILE A 147 11.53 -15.97 3.23
C ILE A 147 11.90 -15.02 4.38
N LEU A 148 13.18 -14.82 4.64
CA LEU A 148 13.65 -13.89 5.67
C LEU A 148 13.18 -12.45 5.37
N ALA A 149 13.26 -11.99 4.12
CA ALA A 149 12.79 -10.69 3.71
C ALA A 149 11.27 -10.53 3.96
N ILE A 150 10.46 -11.54 3.64
CA ILE A 150 9.02 -11.53 3.94
C ILE A 150 8.79 -11.35 5.44
N LEU A 151 9.47 -12.14 6.28
CA LEU A 151 9.31 -12.07 7.74
C LEU A 151 9.74 -10.71 8.29
N VAL A 152 10.91 -10.22 7.88
CA VAL A 152 11.47 -8.94 8.35
C VAL A 152 10.56 -7.78 7.96
N PHE A 153 10.13 -7.71 6.70
CA PHE A 153 9.31 -6.58 6.25
C PHE A 153 7.89 -6.65 6.79
N THR A 154 7.29 -7.84 6.91
CA THR A 154 5.98 -7.99 7.57
C THR A 154 6.07 -7.64 9.06
N GLY A 155 7.14 -8.06 9.72
CA GLY A 155 7.43 -7.67 11.11
C GLY A 155 7.59 -6.16 11.27
N ALA A 156 8.31 -5.51 10.34
CA ALA A 156 8.47 -4.05 10.34
C ALA A 156 7.12 -3.31 10.17
N VAL A 157 6.22 -3.82 9.32
CA VAL A 157 4.83 -3.30 9.20
C VAL A 157 4.10 -3.43 10.53
N GLY A 158 4.15 -4.61 11.17
CA GLY A 158 3.54 -4.84 12.48
C GLY A 158 4.08 -3.88 13.55
N LEU A 159 5.40 -3.70 13.62
CA LEU A 159 6.04 -2.77 14.54
C LEU A 159 5.61 -1.32 14.30
N GLY A 160 5.51 -0.89 13.04
CA GLY A 160 5.03 0.44 12.69
C GLY A 160 3.58 0.67 13.12
N TYR A 161 2.72 -0.31 12.96
CA TYR A 161 1.33 -0.26 13.42
C TYR A 161 1.24 -0.16 14.96
N LEU A 162 1.98 -1.02 15.67
CA LEU A 162 2.04 -1.02 17.15
C LEU A 162 2.61 0.30 17.68
N TYR A 163 3.68 0.82 17.07
CA TYR A 163 4.23 2.12 17.42
C TYR A 163 3.19 3.23 17.27
N ALA A 164 2.41 3.22 16.20
CA ALA A 164 1.32 4.18 16.00
C ALA A 164 0.21 4.04 17.05
N LEU A 165 -0.12 2.83 17.51
CA LEU A 165 -1.07 2.61 18.60
C LEU A 165 -0.63 3.27 19.92
N LEU A 166 0.68 3.28 20.16
CA LEU A 166 1.28 3.82 21.39
C LEU A 166 1.62 5.33 21.29
N THR A 167 1.41 5.94 20.12
CA THR A 167 1.73 7.36 19.90
C THR A 167 0.50 8.21 20.24
N PRO A 168 0.54 9.03 21.34
CA PRO A 168 -0.54 9.96 21.64
C PRO A 168 -0.57 11.08 20.60
N GLY A 169 -1.75 11.65 20.33
CA GLY A 169 -1.88 12.77 19.37
C GLY A 169 -1.49 12.40 17.95
N LEU A 170 -1.84 11.19 17.51
CA LEU A 170 -1.42 10.65 16.21
C LEU A 170 -1.87 11.52 15.02
N LEU A 171 -3.01 12.21 15.16
CA LEU A 171 -3.62 13.08 14.14
C LEU A 171 -3.35 14.56 14.37
N GLU A 172 -2.73 14.94 15.48
CA GLU A 172 -2.27 16.29 15.77
C GLU A 172 -0.91 16.55 15.07
#